data_b8da5f9fc66c73097887b80cb637107e
#
_entry.id   b8da5f9fc66c73097887b80cb637107e
#
_cell.length_a   1.000
_cell.length_b   1.000
_cell.length_c   1.000
_cell.angle_alpha   90.00
_cell.angle_beta   90.00
_cell.angle_gamma   90.00
#
_symmetry.space_group_name_H-M   'P 1'
#
loop_
_entity.id
_entity.type
_entity.pdbx_description
1 polymer ?
#
loop_
_entity_poly.entity_id
_entity_poly.type
_entity_poly.pdbx_seq_one_letter_code
_entity_poly.pdbx_strand_id
1 'polypeptide(L)' 'MSRFSLRLHYATGRTPDDEPLDALDEVEARELARMRLLLTRDYSEIELRRGERRIDAFQRDHP' A
#
# COMPACT_ATOMS: atom_id res chain seq x y z
N MET A 1 11.23 -1.55 15.36
CA MET A 1 9.85 -1.16 15.02
C MET A 1 9.77 -0.77 13.58
N SER A 2 8.80 -1.32 12.88
CA SER A 2 8.56 -0.96 11.50
C SER A 2 7.96 0.43 11.42
N ARG A 3 8.45 1.25 10.49
CA ARG A 3 7.91 2.59 10.26
C ARG A 3 7.15 2.67 8.95
N PHE A 4 6.91 1.50 8.36
CA PHE A 4 6.19 1.44 7.10
C PHE A 4 4.69 1.52 7.34
N SER A 5 4.01 2.11 6.39
CA SER A 5 2.55 2.13 6.38
C SER A 5 2.07 2.07 4.95
N LEU A 6 0.83 1.66 4.81
CA LEU A 6 0.15 1.63 3.52
C LEU A 6 -1.00 2.64 3.55
N ARG A 7 -1.11 3.42 2.49
CA ARG A 7 -2.30 4.24 2.29
C ARG A 7 -3.14 3.56 1.22
N LEU A 8 -4.30 3.11 1.63
CA LEU A 8 -5.18 2.29 0.80
C LEU A 8 -6.22 3.19 0.14
N HIS A 9 -6.10 3.34 -1.18
CA HIS A 9 -7.08 4.11 -1.95
C HIS A 9 -8.11 3.15 -2.52
N TYR A 10 -9.37 3.40 -2.19
CA TYR A 10 -10.46 2.53 -2.59
C TYR A 10 -10.92 2.82 -4.02
N ALA A 11 -11.26 1.76 -4.73
CA ALA A 11 -11.76 1.87 -6.10
C ALA A 11 -13.08 2.65 -6.17
N THR A 12 -13.83 2.68 -5.06
CA THR A 12 -15.11 3.38 -4.98
C THR A 12 -14.98 4.87 -4.73
N GLY A 13 -13.74 5.35 -4.51
CA GLY A 13 -13.51 6.76 -4.20
C GLY A 13 -13.72 7.14 -2.74
N ARG A 14 -13.84 6.17 -1.84
CA ARG A 14 -13.92 6.42 -0.41
C ARG A 14 -12.64 7.10 0.07
N THR A 15 -12.75 7.75 1.23
CA THR A 15 -11.58 8.33 1.91
C THR A 15 -10.52 7.25 2.13
N PRO A 16 -9.26 7.50 1.77
CA PRO A 16 -8.21 6.50 1.98
C PRO A 16 -8.01 6.16 3.44
N ASP A 17 -7.63 4.91 3.70
CA ASP A 17 -7.27 4.46 5.03
C ASP A 17 -5.77 4.28 5.11
N ASP A 18 -5.21 4.54 6.30
CA ASP A 18 -3.81 4.27 6.59
C ASP A 18 -3.73 3.01 7.44
N GLU A 19 -2.82 2.11 7.08
CA GLU A 19 -2.65 0.85 7.77
C GLU A 19 -1.17 0.66 8.07
N PRO A 20 -0.80 0.34 9.33
CA PRO A 20 0.60 0.05 9.62
C PRO A 20 1.04 -1.23 8.93
N LEU A 21 2.29 -1.23 8.47
CA LEU A 21 2.86 -2.38 7.78
C LEU A 21 4.10 -2.83 8.51
N ASP A 22 4.11 -4.08 8.95
CA ASP A 22 5.26 -4.66 9.62
C ASP A 22 6.15 -5.34 8.58
N ALA A 23 7.30 -4.75 8.32
CA ALA A 23 8.24 -5.26 7.33
C ALA A 23 9.66 -5.05 7.81
N LEU A 24 10.54 -5.96 7.43
CA LEU A 24 11.95 -5.91 7.84
C LEU A 24 12.72 -4.84 7.08
N ASP A 25 12.38 -4.62 5.82
CA ASP A 25 13.06 -3.64 4.97
C ASP A 25 12.14 -3.21 3.84
N GLU A 26 12.65 -2.33 2.98
CA GLU A 26 11.85 -1.80 1.87
C GLU A 26 11.49 -2.87 0.84
N VAL A 27 12.35 -3.85 0.63
CA VAL A 27 12.09 -4.92 -0.33
C VAL A 27 10.87 -5.72 0.13
N GLU A 28 10.87 -6.12 1.38
CA GLU A 28 9.73 -6.85 1.95
C GLU A 28 8.48 -5.98 1.97
N ALA A 29 8.65 -4.70 2.31
CA ALA A 29 7.52 -3.77 2.35
C ALA A 29 6.85 -3.66 0.98
N ARG A 30 7.65 -3.59 -0.10
CA ARG A 30 7.11 -3.54 -1.46
C ARG A 30 6.35 -4.80 -1.84
N GLU A 31 6.90 -5.95 -1.45
CA GLU A 31 6.25 -7.24 -1.70
C GLU A 31 4.90 -7.32 -1.01
N LEU A 32 4.86 -6.93 0.27
CA LEU A 32 3.63 -6.96 1.05
C LEU A 32 2.59 -5.99 0.51
N ALA A 33 3.03 -4.80 0.10
CA ALA A 33 2.11 -3.81 -0.49
C ALA A 33 1.50 -4.34 -1.77
N ARG A 34 2.32 -4.95 -2.62
CA ARG A 34 1.84 -5.52 -3.88
C ARG A 34 0.86 -6.66 -3.63
N MET A 35 1.17 -7.53 -2.68
CA MET A 35 0.28 -8.63 -2.32
C MET A 35 -1.05 -8.10 -1.80
N ARG A 36 -1.01 -7.05 -1.00
CA ARG A 36 -2.21 -6.45 -0.45
C ARG A 36 -3.13 -5.96 -1.56
N LEU A 37 -2.57 -5.36 -2.59
CA LEU A 37 -3.34 -4.89 -3.74
C LEU A 37 -3.98 -6.04 -4.51
N LEU A 38 -3.29 -7.18 -4.61
CA LEU A 38 -3.77 -8.32 -5.36
C LEU A 38 -4.79 -9.19 -4.61
N LEU A 39 -4.83 -9.08 -3.29
CA LEU A 39 -5.72 -9.91 -2.46
C LEU A 39 -7.19 -9.55 -2.61
N THR A 40 -7.48 -8.32 -2.99
CA THR A 40 -8.86 -7.87 -3.13
C THR A 40 -8.94 -6.83 -4.23
N ARG A 41 -10.14 -6.67 -4.80
CA ARG A 41 -10.39 -5.66 -5.81
C ARG A 41 -10.92 -4.35 -5.24
N ASP A 42 -10.94 -4.24 -3.92
CA ASP A 42 -11.47 -3.07 -3.26
C ASP A 42 -10.60 -1.83 -3.46
N TYR A 43 -9.31 -2.03 -3.73
CA TYR A 43 -8.35 -0.93 -3.82
C TYR A 43 -7.98 -0.65 -5.27
N SER A 44 -7.89 0.64 -5.61
CA SER A 44 -7.40 1.08 -6.91
C SER A 44 -5.89 1.33 -6.87
N GLU A 45 -5.39 1.73 -5.70
CA GLU A 45 -3.97 2.07 -5.53
C GLU A 45 -3.59 1.86 -4.08
N ILE A 46 -2.36 1.42 -3.85
CA ILE A 46 -1.79 1.35 -2.51
C ILE A 46 -0.47 2.10 -2.53
N GLU A 47 -0.34 3.09 -1.64
CA GLU A 47 0.90 3.82 -1.47
C GLU A 47 1.69 3.21 -0.33
N LEU A 48 2.97 2.95 -0.57
CA LEU A 48 3.90 2.51 0.47
C LEU A 48 4.60 3.74 1.01
N ARG A 49 4.52 3.91 2.33
CA ARG A 49 5.11 5.06 3.00
C ARG A 49 6.01 4.60 4.13
N ARG A 50 7.02 5.42 4.41
CA ARG A 50 7.89 5.22 5.57
C ARG A 50 7.90 6.53 6.35
N GLY A 51 7.22 6.54 7.50
CA GLY A 51 6.98 7.78 8.18
C GLY A 51 6.14 8.70 7.31
N GLU A 52 6.62 9.90 7.06
CA GLU A 52 5.92 10.86 6.21
C GLU A 52 6.38 10.82 4.76
N ARG A 53 7.30 9.91 4.43
CA ARG A 53 7.90 9.84 3.10
C ARG A 53 7.19 8.78 2.27
N ARG A 54 6.76 9.17 1.08
CA ARG A 54 6.24 8.22 0.11
C ARG A 54 7.41 7.50 -0.56
N ILE A 55 7.41 6.17 -0.48
CA ILE A 55 8.46 5.34 -1.08
C ILE A 55 8.06 4.88 -2.48
N ASP A 56 6.83 4.41 -2.61
CA ASP A 56 6.37 3.82 -3.86
C ASP A 56 4.85 3.81 -3.89
N ALA A 57 4.29 3.51 -5.05
CA ALA A 57 2.85 3.35 -5.19
C ALA A 57 2.59 2.25 -6.20
N PHE A 58 1.57 1.45 -5.91
CA PHE A 58 1.19 0.33 -6.76
C PHE A 58 -0.25 0.53 -7.20
N GLN A 59 -0.47 0.45 -8.49
CA GLN A 59 -1.79 0.61 -9.07
C GLN A 59 -2.19 -0.66 -9.78
N ARG A 60 -3.49 -0.89 -9.81
CA ARG A 60 -4.04 -2.04 -10.53
C ARG A 60 -4.02 -1.75 -12.02
N ASP A 61 -3.52 -2.71 -12.79
CA ASP A 61 -3.55 -2.60 -14.23
C ASP A 61 -4.98 -2.74 -14.73
N HIS A 62 -5.32 -1.89 -15.67
CA HIS A 62 -6.61 -1.99 -16.34
C HIS A 62 -6.42 -2.70 -17.67
N PRO A 63 -7.20 -3.74 -17.92
CA PRO A 63 -7.16 -4.39 -19.22
C PRO A 63 -7.68 -3.46 -20.31
#